data_e78767fce7c154a03dea8fb5445152c5
#
_entry.id   e78767fce7c154a03dea8fb5445152c5
#
_cell.length_a   1.000
_cell.length_b   1.000
_cell.length_c   1.000
_cell.angle_alpha   90.00
_cell.angle_beta   90.00
_cell.angle_gamma   90.00
#
_symmetry.space_group_name_H-M   'P 1'
#
loop_
_entity.id
_entity.type
_entity.pdbx_description
1 polymer ?
#
loop_
_entity_poly.entity_id
_entity_poly.type
_entity_poly.pdbx_seq_one_letter_code
_entity_poly.pdbx_strand_id
1 'polypeptide(L)'
;MNIDQIQAILPHRYPFLLVDRVVEVAPGEKIKAYKNVTANEEFFNGHFPGNPVMPGVLIVEAMAQAVAILAMKSNGEVDMAGKVIYLAGVDNARFRKPVRPGDRLDIEGTVVKRKGPLWKLHAVATVDGEKVAEAELMATLAKK
;
A
#
# COMPACT_ATOMS: atom_id res chain seq x y z
N MET A 1 -3.62 9.45 9.53
CA MET A 1 -2.37 10.17 9.16
C MET A 1 -2.59 10.92 7.87
N ASN A 2 -2.23 12.17 7.86
CA ASN A 2 -2.25 12.99 6.65
C ASN A 2 -1.02 12.74 5.78
N ILE A 3 -0.95 13.42 4.62
CA ILE A 3 0.13 13.20 3.66
C ILE A 3 1.52 13.55 4.22
N ASP A 4 1.63 14.57 5.05
CA ASP A 4 2.91 14.96 5.64
C ASP A 4 3.46 13.86 6.55
N GLN A 5 2.59 13.28 7.34
CA GLN A 5 2.93 12.17 8.24
C GLN A 5 3.29 10.90 7.45
N ILE A 6 2.58 10.63 6.35
CA ILE A 6 2.89 9.51 5.45
C ILE A 6 4.26 9.71 4.82
N GLN A 7 4.56 10.90 4.32
CA GLN A 7 5.85 11.21 3.69
C GLN A 7 7.02 11.18 4.69
N ALA A 8 6.74 11.38 5.96
CA ALA A 8 7.76 11.22 7.00
C ALA A 8 8.16 9.75 7.22
N ILE A 9 7.30 8.82 6.83
CA ILE A 9 7.53 7.37 6.98
C ILE A 9 7.99 6.76 5.66
N LEU A 10 7.24 6.98 4.57
CA LEU A 10 7.54 6.40 3.27
C LEU A 10 8.50 7.29 2.48
N PRO A 11 9.55 6.71 1.86
CA PRO A 11 10.46 7.48 1.00
C PRO A 11 9.89 7.78 -0.38
N HIS A 12 8.80 7.12 -0.75
CA HIS A 12 8.14 7.27 -2.05
C HIS A 12 7.70 8.71 -2.30
N ARG A 13 7.78 9.17 -3.54
CA ARG A 13 7.33 10.50 -3.98
C ARG A 13 6.65 10.38 -5.34
N TYR A 14 6.08 11.46 -5.81
CA TYR A 14 5.46 11.51 -7.14
C TYR A 14 6.40 10.94 -8.20
N PRO A 15 5.96 10.09 -9.10
CA PRO A 15 4.56 9.61 -9.28
C PRO A 15 4.26 8.27 -8.56
N PHE A 16 5.11 7.87 -7.63
CA PHE A 16 5.09 6.53 -7.04
C PHE A 16 4.60 6.47 -5.58
N LEU A 17 4.17 7.58 -5.01
CA LEU A 17 3.50 7.58 -3.70
C LEU A 17 2.01 7.32 -3.91
N LEU A 18 1.54 6.17 -3.44
CA LEU A 18 0.20 5.65 -3.76
C LEU A 18 -0.70 5.50 -2.52
N VAL A 19 -0.38 6.18 -1.43
CA VAL A 19 -1.23 6.26 -0.23
C VAL A 19 -1.46 7.72 0.08
N ASP A 20 -2.72 8.13 0.10
CA ASP A 20 -3.09 9.54 0.33
C ASP A 20 -3.45 9.83 1.79
N ARG A 21 -4.01 8.83 2.49
CA ARG A 21 -4.40 8.98 3.90
C ARG A 21 -4.40 7.63 4.60
N VAL A 22 -3.97 7.65 5.86
CA VAL A 22 -4.19 6.53 6.78
C VAL A 22 -5.32 6.92 7.71
N VAL A 23 -6.41 6.15 7.67
CA VAL A 23 -7.61 6.37 8.47
C VAL A 23 -7.41 5.84 9.88
N GLU A 24 -6.78 4.67 10.01
CA GLU A 24 -6.59 3.99 11.27
C GLU A 24 -5.34 3.11 11.18
N VAL A 25 -4.53 3.11 12.22
CA VAL A 25 -3.43 2.16 12.37
C VAL A 25 -3.39 1.66 13.81
N ALA A 26 -3.43 0.33 13.97
CA ALA A 26 -3.24 -0.35 15.24
C ALA A 26 -1.91 -1.12 15.14
N PRO A 27 -0.82 -0.61 15.74
CA PRO A 27 0.50 -1.25 15.64
C PRO A 27 0.45 -2.73 16.03
N GLY A 28 1.12 -3.57 15.25
CA GLY A 28 1.14 -5.01 15.44
C GLY A 28 -0.10 -5.74 14.93
N GLU A 29 -1.13 -5.02 14.50
CA GLU A 29 -2.42 -5.62 14.13
C GLU A 29 -2.86 -5.27 12.72
N LYS A 30 -3.26 -4.02 12.48
CA LYS A 30 -3.90 -3.64 11.23
C LYS A 30 -3.70 -2.17 10.86
N ILE A 31 -3.96 -1.88 9.59
CA ILE A 31 -4.01 -0.54 9.03
C ILE A 31 -5.21 -0.41 8.09
N LYS A 32 -5.84 0.76 8.09
CA LYS A 32 -6.80 1.18 7.08
C LYS A 32 -6.30 2.47 6.45
N ALA A 33 -6.17 2.44 5.15
CA ALA A 33 -5.65 3.56 4.36
C ALA A 33 -6.42 3.66 3.06
N TYR A 34 -6.21 4.73 2.31
CA TYR A 34 -6.77 4.82 0.97
C TYR A 34 -5.91 5.63 0.02
N LYS A 35 -6.11 5.36 -1.26
CA LYS A 35 -5.62 6.14 -2.38
C LYS A 35 -6.81 6.72 -3.14
N ASN A 36 -6.77 8.00 -3.45
CA ASN A 36 -7.70 8.62 -4.38
C ASN A 36 -7.20 8.35 -5.80
N VAL A 37 -7.99 7.61 -6.58
CA VAL A 37 -7.65 7.34 -7.97
C VAL A 37 -8.26 8.42 -8.84
N THR A 38 -7.42 9.17 -9.54
CA THR A 38 -7.87 10.35 -10.31
C THR A 38 -7.46 10.23 -11.78
N ALA A 39 -8.14 11.00 -12.62
CA ALA A 39 -7.78 11.07 -14.04
C ALA A 39 -6.42 11.74 -14.28
N ASN A 40 -5.91 12.46 -13.28
CA ASN A 40 -4.65 13.19 -13.36
C ASN A 40 -3.46 12.36 -12.86
N GLU A 41 -3.35 11.14 -13.36
CA GLU A 41 -2.23 10.24 -13.04
C GLU A 41 -1.59 9.74 -14.33
N GLU A 42 -0.26 9.79 -14.39
CA GLU A 42 0.48 9.52 -15.63
C GLU A 42 0.31 8.09 -16.15
N PHE A 43 0.09 7.10 -15.29
CA PHE A 43 -0.03 5.72 -15.75
C PHE A 43 -1.28 5.48 -16.60
N PHE A 44 -2.30 6.34 -16.51
CA PHE A 44 -3.48 6.23 -17.37
C PHE A 44 -3.21 6.63 -18.82
N ASN A 45 -2.10 7.32 -19.09
CA ASN A 45 -1.74 7.65 -20.47
C ASN A 45 -1.50 6.41 -21.33
N GLY A 46 -0.93 5.36 -20.73
CA GLY A 46 -0.61 4.13 -21.42
C GLY A 46 -1.46 2.93 -21.06
N HIS A 47 -2.26 3.02 -19.99
CA HIS A 47 -2.99 1.86 -19.46
C HIS A 47 -4.46 2.18 -19.20
N PHE A 48 -5.30 2.32 -20.20
CA PHE A 48 -5.04 2.22 -21.64
C PHE A 48 -5.59 3.46 -22.32
N PRO A 49 -5.06 3.88 -23.48
CA PRO A 49 -5.63 5.03 -24.21
C PRO A 49 -7.14 4.88 -24.43
N GLY A 50 -7.92 5.86 -23.96
CA GLY A 50 -9.38 5.84 -24.07
C GLY A 50 -10.09 4.88 -23.10
N ASN A 51 -9.36 4.11 -22.31
CA ASN A 51 -9.92 3.18 -21.33
C ASN A 51 -9.01 3.11 -20.08
N PRO A 52 -9.05 4.13 -19.23
CA PRO A 52 -8.16 4.20 -18.06
C PRO A 52 -8.52 3.15 -17.02
N VAL A 53 -7.55 2.29 -16.74
CA VAL A 53 -7.64 1.24 -15.71
C VAL A 53 -6.36 1.27 -14.89
N MET A 54 -6.48 1.31 -13.57
CA MET A 54 -5.30 1.28 -12.72
C MET A 54 -4.59 -0.07 -12.87
N PRO A 55 -3.29 -0.06 -13.22
CA PRO A 55 -2.55 -1.32 -13.35
C PRO A 55 -2.60 -2.14 -12.08
N GLY A 56 -2.87 -3.44 -12.21
CA GLY A 56 -2.93 -4.35 -11.06
C GLY A 56 -1.62 -4.35 -10.26
N VAL A 57 -0.47 -4.24 -10.93
CA VAL A 57 0.83 -4.17 -10.25
C VAL A 57 0.95 -2.91 -9.39
N LEU A 58 0.29 -1.82 -9.76
CA LEU A 58 0.28 -0.59 -8.94
C LEU A 58 -0.73 -0.68 -7.80
N ILE A 59 -1.79 -1.46 -7.94
CA ILE A 59 -2.68 -1.77 -6.82
C ILE A 59 -1.89 -2.56 -5.76
N VAL A 60 -1.10 -3.53 -6.17
CA VAL A 60 -0.20 -4.27 -5.27
C VAL A 60 0.79 -3.32 -4.61
N GLU A 61 1.37 -2.39 -5.36
CA GLU A 61 2.30 -1.39 -4.81
C GLU A 61 1.61 -0.50 -3.76
N ALA A 62 0.38 -0.05 -4.04
CA ALA A 62 -0.38 0.74 -3.07
C ALA A 62 -0.63 -0.06 -1.78
N MET A 63 -1.01 -1.32 -1.90
CA MET A 63 -1.17 -2.23 -0.76
C MET A 63 0.15 -2.42 -0.01
N ALA A 64 1.26 -2.59 -0.74
CA ALA A 64 2.59 -2.74 -0.15
C ALA A 64 3.01 -1.50 0.65
N GLN A 65 2.72 -0.32 0.13
CA GLN A 65 3.02 0.94 0.85
C GLN A 65 2.20 1.06 2.13
N ALA A 66 0.91 0.72 2.08
CA ALA A 66 0.07 0.74 3.27
C ALA A 66 0.57 -0.22 4.35
N VAL A 67 0.90 -1.46 3.98
CA VAL A 67 1.41 -2.43 4.97
C VAL A 67 2.83 -2.09 5.43
N ALA A 68 3.62 -1.39 4.61
CA ALA A 68 4.92 -0.87 5.04
C ALA A 68 4.75 0.15 6.18
N ILE A 69 3.77 1.03 6.08
CA ILE A 69 3.45 1.96 7.17
C ILE A 69 3.09 1.19 8.45
N LEU A 70 2.26 0.15 8.31
CA LEU A 70 1.90 -0.71 9.45
C LEU A 70 3.12 -1.35 10.09
N ALA A 71 4.01 -1.93 9.28
CA ALA A 71 5.23 -2.57 9.79
C ALA A 71 6.14 -1.56 10.49
N MET A 72 6.30 -0.38 9.92
CA MET A 72 7.14 0.67 10.51
C MET A 72 6.56 1.19 11.82
N LYS A 73 5.25 1.42 11.89
CA LYS A 73 4.57 1.83 13.12
C LYS A 73 4.61 0.74 14.19
N SER A 74 4.62 -0.52 13.78
CA SER A 74 4.65 -1.67 14.68
C SER A 74 6.03 -1.95 15.25
N ASN A 75 7.08 -1.37 14.65
CA ASN A 75 8.46 -1.56 15.09
C ASN A 75 8.85 -0.63 16.25
N GLY A 76 7.88 0.12 16.82
CA GLY A 76 8.09 1.05 17.91
C GLY A 76 8.75 2.35 17.48
N GLU A 77 9.32 3.09 18.46
CA GLU A 77 10.04 4.33 18.21
C GLU A 77 11.49 4.08 17.73
N VAL A 78 11.70 2.99 17.03
CA VAL A 78 13.02 2.72 16.46
C VAL A 78 13.30 3.79 15.41
N ASP A 79 14.49 4.37 15.50
CA ASP A 79 14.97 5.32 14.53
C ASP A 79 14.89 4.69 13.13
N MET A 80 13.96 5.19 12.32
CA MET A 80 13.79 4.73 10.95
C MET A 80 14.74 5.43 9.98
N ALA A 81 15.51 6.41 10.47
CA ALA A 81 16.54 7.05 9.67
C ALA A 81 17.55 6.00 9.20
N GLY A 82 17.85 5.99 7.92
CA GLY A 82 18.77 5.02 7.34
C GLY A 82 18.19 3.60 7.18
N LYS A 83 16.91 3.42 7.41
CA LYS A 83 16.21 2.14 7.17
C LYS A 83 15.20 2.26 6.05
N VAL A 84 14.91 1.14 5.40
CA VAL A 84 13.94 1.05 4.31
C VAL A 84 13.25 -0.30 4.38
N ILE A 85 11.99 -0.32 3.96
CA ILE A 85 11.24 -1.57 3.81
C ILE A 85 11.24 -1.97 2.36
N TYR A 86 11.71 -3.18 2.09
CA TYR A 86 11.66 -3.79 0.77
C TYR A 86 10.53 -4.82 0.71
N LEU A 87 9.81 -4.80 -0.41
CA LEU A 87 8.88 -5.87 -0.74
C LEU A 87 9.69 -7.12 -1.12
N ALA A 88 9.62 -8.16 -0.29
CA ALA A 88 10.40 -9.38 -0.48
C ALA A 88 9.61 -10.46 -1.22
N GLY A 89 8.29 -10.40 -1.22
CA GLY A 89 7.48 -11.38 -1.91
C GLY A 89 6.01 -10.97 -2.00
N VAL A 90 5.34 -11.50 -3.01
CA VAL A 90 3.91 -11.32 -3.22
C VAL A 90 3.33 -12.70 -3.54
N ASP A 91 2.37 -13.14 -2.74
CA ASP A 91 1.71 -14.43 -2.93
C ASP A 91 0.20 -14.24 -3.04
N ASN A 92 -0.44 -15.13 -3.79
CA ASN A 92 -1.90 -15.20 -3.90
C ASN A 92 -2.53 -13.87 -4.29
N ALA A 93 -1.87 -13.11 -5.16
CA ALA A 93 -2.43 -11.86 -5.68
C ALA A 93 -3.61 -12.18 -6.61
N ARG A 94 -4.75 -11.53 -6.35
CA ARG A 94 -5.97 -11.68 -7.12
C ARG A 94 -6.54 -10.31 -7.44
N PHE A 95 -6.96 -10.13 -8.68
CA PHE A 95 -7.61 -8.91 -9.17
C PHE A 95 -9.01 -9.30 -9.63
N ARG A 96 -10.04 -8.71 -9.02
CA ARG A 96 -11.42 -9.12 -9.23
C ARG A 96 -12.22 -8.16 -10.05
N LYS A 97 -11.92 -6.86 -9.96
CA LYS A 97 -12.62 -5.79 -10.68
C LYS A 97 -11.64 -4.69 -11.06
N PRO A 98 -11.87 -4.02 -12.21
CA PRO A 98 -11.05 -2.88 -12.60
C PRO A 98 -11.25 -1.70 -11.65
N VAL A 99 -10.18 -0.97 -11.40
CA VAL A 99 -10.16 0.29 -10.65
C VAL A 99 -9.94 1.41 -11.64
N ARG A 100 -10.77 2.44 -11.58
CA ARG A 100 -10.81 3.52 -12.57
C ARG A 100 -10.73 4.89 -11.90
N PRO A 101 -10.38 5.95 -12.67
CA PRO A 101 -10.45 7.31 -12.16
C PRO A 101 -11.83 7.64 -11.58
N GLY A 102 -11.82 8.27 -10.42
CA GLY A 102 -13.03 8.56 -9.63
C GLY A 102 -13.24 7.57 -8.48
N ASP A 103 -12.57 6.42 -8.51
CA ASP A 103 -12.66 5.46 -7.41
C ASP A 103 -11.76 5.88 -6.25
N ARG A 104 -12.20 5.58 -5.03
CA ARG A 104 -11.31 5.60 -3.88
C ARG A 104 -10.92 4.16 -3.57
N LEU A 105 -9.64 3.88 -3.67
CA LEU A 105 -9.10 2.56 -3.37
C LEU A 105 -8.85 2.47 -1.86
N ASP A 106 -9.75 1.79 -1.15
CA ASP A 106 -9.62 1.55 0.28
C ASP A 106 -8.75 0.32 0.49
N ILE A 107 -7.77 0.41 1.38
CA ILE A 107 -6.81 -0.66 1.65
C ILE A 107 -6.88 -1.02 3.12
N GLU A 108 -7.04 -2.30 3.39
CA GLU A 108 -6.95 -2.84 4.74
C GLU A 108 -5.83 -3.87 4.79
N GLY A 109 -4.86 -3.65 5.68
CA GLY A 109 -3.75 -4.56 5.89
C GLY A 109 -3.75 -5.13 7.29
N THR A 110 -3.36 -6.39 7.42
CA THR A 110 -3.26 -7.07 8.72
C THR A 110 -1.93 -7.81 8.82
N VAL A 111 -1.38 -7.84 10.04
CA VAL A 111 -0.17 -8.63 10.31
C VAL A 111 -0.57 -10.09 10.44
N VAL A 112 0.03 -10.95 9.63
CA VAL A 112 -0.16 -12.40 9.70
C VAL A 112 0.91 -13.02 10.58
N LYS A 113 2.18 -12.62 10.36
CA LYS A 113 3.31 -13.18 11.09
C LYS A 113 4.50 -12.23 11.04
N ARG A 114 5.28 -12.21 12.09
CA ARG A 114 6.56 -11.50 12.13
C ARG A 114 7.66 -12.47 12.59
N LYS A 115 8.78 -12.46 11.88
CA LYS A 115 9.97 -13.24 12.27
C LYS A 115 11.21 -12.38 12.06
N GLY A 116 11.72 -11.79 13.15
CA GLY A 116 12.84 -10.85 13.07
C GLY A 116 12.49 -9.64 12.19
N PRO A 117 13.31 -9.32 11.20
CA PRO A 117 13.04 -8.21 10.27
C PRO A 117 12.01 -8.54 9.18
N LEU A 118 11.58 -9.79 9.10
CA LEU A 118 10.63 -10.26 8.09
C LEU A 118 9.21 -10.19 8.60
N TRP A 119 8.35 -9.54 7.82
CA TRP A 119 6.92 -9.40 8.09
C TRP A 119 6.12 -10.12 7.00
N LYS A 120 5.12 -10.87 7.41
CA LYS A 120 4.10 -11.40 6.51
C LYS A 120 2.79 -10.70 6.82
N LEU A 121 2.20 -10.09 5.79
CA LEU A 121 1.00 -9.28 5.92
C LEU A 121 -0.01 -9.71 4.86
N HIS A 122 -1.28 -9.51 5.18
CA HIS A 122 -2.37 -9.71 4.23
C HIS A 122 -2.99 -8.36 3.91
N ALA A 123 -3.26 -8.08 2.65
CA ALA A 123 -3.87 -6.83 2.23
C ALA A 123 -5.08 -7.10 1.33
N VAL A 124 -6.12 -6.29 1.54
CA VAL A 124 -7.34 -6.29 0.74
C VAL A 124 -7.61 -4.88 0.28
N ALA A 125 -7.89 -4.71 -1.00
CA ALA A 125 -8.31 -3.45 -1.58
C ALA A 125 -9.79 -3.53 -1.97
N THR A 126 -10.55 -2.48 -1.63
CA THR A 126 -11.97 -2.37 -1.94
C THR A 126 -12.29 -1.03 -2.58
N VAL A 127 -13.34 -1.01 -3.40
CA VAL A 127 -13.95 0.22 -3.92
C VAL A 127 -15.44 0.14 -3.62
N ASP A 128 -15.97 1.14 -2.94
CA ASP A 128 -17.38 1.18 -2.53
C ASP A 128 -17.82 -0.10 -1.80
N GLY A 129 -16.92 -0.64 -0.95
CA GLY A 129 -17.18 -1.85 -0.16
C GLY A 129 -17.02 -3.16 -0.92
N GLU A 130 -16.75 -3.15 -2.22
CA GLU A 130 -16.51 -4.35 -3.00
C GLU A 130 -15.02 -4.65 -3.13
N LYS A 131 -14.64 -5.89 -2.86
CA LYS A 131 -13.25 -6.33 -3.02
C LYS A 131 -12.85 -6.26 -4.50
N VAL A 132 -11.78 -5.50 -4.78
CA VAL A 132 -11.22 -5.37 -6.13
C VAL A 132 -9.89 -6.11 -6.27
N ALA A 133 -9.15 -6.26 -5.17
CA ALA A 133 -7.88 -7.00 -5.17
C ALA A 133 -7.55 -7.50 -3.77
N GLU A 134 -6.68 -8.49 -3.70
CA GLU A 134 -6.11 -8.97 -2.45
C GLU A 134 -4.75 -9.62 -2.73
N ALA A 135 -3.89 -9.65 -1.73
CA ALA A 135 -2.59 -10.30 -1.81
C ALA A 135 -2.03 -10.58 -0.42
N GLU A 136 -1.12 -11.54 -0.35
CA GLU A 136 -0.21 -11.71 0.78
C GLU A 136 1.11 -11.07 0.42
N LEU A 137 1.64 -10.26 1.33
CA LEU A 137 2.85 -9.48 1.11
C LEU A 137 3.89 -9.84 2.15
N MET A 138 5.12 -10.05 1.70
CA MET A 138 6.26 -10.21 2.57
C MET A 138 7.14 -8.97 2.47
N ALA A 139 7.42 -8.36 3.60
CA ALA A 139 8.24 -7.15 3.66
C ALA A 139 9.41 -7.38 4.62
N THR A 140 10.54 -6.82 4.29
CA THR A 140 11.73 -6.91 5.13
C THR A 140 12.27 -5.51 5.43
N LEU A 141 12.59 -5.29 6.70
CA LEU A 141 13.25 -4.06 7.15
C LEU A 141 14.75 -4.22 6.99
N ALA A 142 15.37 -3.29 6.29
CA ALA A 142 16.79 -3.33 6.00
C ALA A 142 17.43 -1.94 6.17
N LYS A 143 18.73 -1.91 6.31
CA LYS A 143 19.51 -0.66 6.26
C LYS A 143 19.59 -0.18 4.81
N LYS A 144 19.55 1.13 4.67
CA LYS A 144 19.83 1.76 3.39
C LYS A 144 21.26 1.47 2.94
#